data_076c0db0d446717f423e92116ebbe9a2
#
_entry.id   076c0db0d446717f423e92116ebbe9a2
#
_cell.length_a   1.000
_cell.length_b   1.000
_cell.length_c   1.000
_cell.angle_alpha   90.00
_cell.angle_beta   90.00
_cell.angle_gamma   90.00
#
_symmetry.space_group_name_H-M   'P 1'
#
loop_
_entity.id
_entity.type
_entity.pdbx_description
1 polymer ?
#
loop_
_entity_poly.entity_id
_entity_poly.type
_entity_poly.pdbx_seq_one_letter_code
_entity_poly.pdbx_strand_id
1 'polypeptide(L)'
;MPRAFTPKELKAIVAIIRDWPIKQTLTWDDICKASESVLDFVPSRQAFADKPAVINAYKVRKAAITSHRDKLASIPKPKSLTAAAETIARQQEEIRQLKNEVQAMAEMARRFIHNAVIHGLKREQLNAPLPKVDRK
;
A
#
# COMPACT_ATOMS: atom_id res chain seq x y z
N MET A 1 -11.40 32.74 -21.88
CA MET A 1 -11.98 31.39 -21.78
C MET A 1 -10.98 30.50 -21.09
N PRO A 2 -11.36 29.78 -20.03
CA PRO A 2 -10.47 28.81 -19.46
C PRO A 2 -10.15 27.72 -20.49
N ARG A 3 -8.86 27.45 -20.68
CA ARG A 3 -8.38 26.40 -21.58
C ARG A 3 -8.90 25.05 -21.13
N ALA A 4 -9.50 24.27 -22.03
CA ALA A 4 -9.88 22.89 -21.71
C ALA A 4 -8.63 22.01 -21.56
N PHE A 5 -8.61 21.17 -20.52
CA PHE A 5 -7.51 20.23 -20.33
C PHE A 5 -7.57 19.09 -21.35
N THR A 6 -6.43 18.75 -21.90
CA THR A 6 -6.31 17.59 -22.78
C THR A 6 -6.36 16.28 -21.97
N PRO A 7 -6.77 15.16 -22.57
CA PRO A 7 -6.74 13.85 -21.90
C PRO A 7 -5.35 13.45 -21.40
N LYS A 8 -4.29 13.88 -22.08
CA LYS A 8 -2.89 13.64 -21.68
C LYS A 8 -2.52 14.42 -20.42
N GLU A 9 -2.91 15.70 -20.35
CA GLU A 9 -2.71 16.54 -19.17
C GLU A 9 -3.47 15.99 -17.96
N LEU A 10 -4.72 15.58 -18.13
CA LEU A 10 -5.52 14.99 -17.05
C LEU A 10 -4.89 13.70 -16.52
N LYS A 11 -4.39 12.82 -17.39
CA LYS A 11 -3.67 11.61 -16.99
C LYS A 11 -2.40 11.92 -16.19
N ALA A 12 -1.65 12.94 -16.62
CA ALA A 12 -0.43 13.36 -15.91
C ALA A 12 -0.76 13.92 -14.52
N ILE A 13 -1.81 14.72 -14.37
CA ILE A 13 -2.27 15.26 -13.09
C ILE A 13 -2.75 14.13 -12.17
N VAL A 14 -3.51 13.17 -12.69
CA VAL A 14 -3.93 11.98 -11.93
C VAL A 14 -2.71 11.17 -11.44
N ALA A 15 -1.66 11.04 -12.26
CA ALA A 15 -0.43 10.38 -11.87
C ALA A 15 0.29 11.14 -10.73
N ILE A 16 0.40 12.46 -10.80
CA ILE A 16 0.95 13.31 -9.73
C ILE A 16 0.21 13.07 -8.42
N ILE A 17 -1.12 13.04 -8.44
CA ILE A 17 -1.94 12.80 -7.24
C ILE A 17 -1.72 11.39 -6.69
N ARG A 18 -1.68 10.38 -7.56
CA ARG A 18 -1.46 8.98 -7.18
C ARG A 18 -0.11 8.77 -6.51
N ASP A 19 0.92 9.39 -7.04
CA ASP A 19 2.30 9.25 -6.59
C ASP A 19 2.65 10.24 -5.47
N TRP A 20 1.68 11.03 -5.00
CA TRP A 20 1.88 11.98 -3.90
C TRP A 20 2.45 11.29 -2.67
N PRO A 21 3.49 11.86 -2.02
CA PRO A 21 4.11 11.23 -0.86
C PRO A 21 3.11 10.99 0.28
N ILE A 22 3.05 9.77 0.79
CA ILE A 22 2.08 9.38 1.83
C ILE A 22 2.31 10.08 3.18
N LYS A 23 3.52 10.59 3.38
CA LYS A 23 3.91 11.34 4.59
C LYS A 23 3.54 12.83 4.54
N GLN A 24 3.14 13.32 3.38
CA GLN A 24 2.77 14.73 3.18
C GLN A 24 1.25 14.88 3.14
N THR A 25 0.77 16.01 3.64
CA THR A 25 -0.63 16.38 3.48
C THR A 25 -0.94 16.65 2.00
N LEU A 26 -2.14 16.34 1.60
CA LEU A 26 -2.63 16.59 0.25
C LEU A 26 -3.78 17.58 0.32
N THR A 27 -3.60 18.75 -0.27
CA THR A 27 -4.63 19.78 -0.40
C THR A 27 -4.88 20.11 -1.87
N TRP A 28 -6.00 20.75 -2.17
CA TRP A 28 -6.26 21.21 -3.53
C TRP A 28 -5.27 22.26 -4.03
N ASP A 29 -4.77 23.10 -3.12
CA ASP A 29 -3.76 24.10 -3.45
C ASP A 29 -2.44 23.45 -3.86
N ASP A 30 -2.06 22.37 -3.19
CA ASP A 30 -0.87 21.57 -3.53
C ASP A 30 -0.99 20.96 -4.92
N ILE A 31 -2.18 20.43 -5.27
CA ILE A 31 -2.46 19.87 -6.59
C ILE A 31 -2.40 20.96 -7.65
N CYS A 32 -3.00 22.12 -7.39
CA CYS A 32 -2.95 23.23 -8.31
C CYS A 32 -1.52 23.67 -8.61
N LYS A 33 -0.69 23.82 -7.57
CA LYS A 33 0.73 24.15 -7.73
C LYS A 33 1.52 23.06 -8.46
N ALA A 34 1.32 21.78 -8.08
CA ALA A 34 1.99 20.67 -8.74
C ALA A 34 1.59 20.50 -10.21
N SER A 35 0.38 20.89 -10.57
CA SER A 35 -0.12 20.85 -11.95
C SER A 35 0.55 21.87 -12.86
N GLU A 36 1.22 22.88 -12.33
CA GLU A 36 1.99 23.86 -13.12
C GLU A 36 3.03 23.19 -14.00
N SER A 37 3.67 22.13 -13.51
CA SER A 37 4.66 21.36 -14.29
C SER A 37 4.10 20.68 -15.54
N VAL A 38 2.79 20.51 -15.62
CA VAL A 38 2.09 19.85 -16.73
C VAL A 38 1.38 20.87 -17.62
N LEU A 39 0.87 21.94 -17.02
CA LEU A 39 -0.02 22.89 -17.69
C LEU A 39 0.68 24.19 -18.10
N ASP A 40 1.89 24.45 -17.59
CA ASP A 40 2.64 25.72 -17.71
C ASP A 40 1.93 26.93 -17.04
N PHE A 41 0.92 26.66 -16.21
CA PHE A 41 0.24 27.65 -15.38
C PHE A 41 -0.38 26.95 -14.15
N VAL A 42 -0.64 27.72 -13.09
CA VAL A 42 -1.31 27.22 -11.88
C VAL A 42 -2.83 27.30 -12.08
N PRO A 43 -3.53 26.15 -12.20
CA PRO A 43 -4.98 26.16 -12.35
C PRO A 43 -5.67 26.50 -11.02
N SER A 44 -6.90 26.99 -11.10
CA SER A 44 -7.74 27.12 -9.91
C SER A 44 -8.37 25.79 -9.54
N ARG A 45 -8.75 25.61 -8.26
CA ARG A 45 -9.50 24.44 -7.79
C ARG A 45 -10.76 24.17 -8.62
N GLN A 46 -11.42 25.25 -9.08
CA GLN A 46 -12.65 25.17 -9.85
C GLN A 46 -12.44 24.53 -11.25
N ALA A 47 -11.22 24.63 -11.79
CA ALA A 47 -10.88 23.99 -13.05
C ALA A 47 -10.92 22.44 -12.99
N PHE A 48 -10.88 21.88 -11.81
CA PHE A 48 -10.98 20.43 -11.57
C PHE A 48 -12.37 19.96 -11.13
N ALA A 49 -13.30 20.89 -10.87
CA ALA A 49 -14.61 20.57 -10.30
C ALA A 49 -15.46 19.64 -11.18
N ASP A 50 -15.29 19.69 -12.49
CA ASP A 50 -15.97 18.87 -13.49
C ASP A 50 -15.08 17.75 -14.08
N LYS A 51 -13.98 17.41 -13.39
CA LYS A 51 -13.02 16.35 -13.80
C LYS A 51 -13.10 15.15 -12.86
N PRO A 52 -14.00 14.19 -13.08
CA PRO A 52 -14.23 13.06 -12.18
C PRO A 52 -12.97 12.24 -11.87
N ALA A 53 -12.10 12.06 -12.85
CA ALA A 53 -10.86 11.30 -12.69
C ALA A 53 -9.91 11.94 -11.67
N VAL A 54 -9.76 13.28 -11.71
CA VAL A 54 -8.93 14.04 -10.77
C VAL A 54 -9.55 14.03 -9.37
N ILE A 55 -10.86 14.24 -9.27
CA ILE A 55 -11.60 14.23 -8.00
C ILE A 55 -11.48 12.85 -7.32
N ASN A 56 -11.65 11.77 -8.08
CA ASN A 56 -11.55 10.42 -7.57
C ASN A 56 -10.13 10.10 -7.10
N ALA A 57 -9.11 10.43 -7.89
CA ALA A 57 -7.72 10.26 -7.51
C ALA A 57 -7.39 11.02 -6.21
N TYR A 58 -7.86 12.25 -6.07
CA TYR A 58 -7.72 13.03 -4.84
C TYR A 58 -8.36 12.34 -3.63
N LYS A 59 -9.62 11.90 -3.74
CA LYS A 59 -10.34 11.23 -2.65
C LYS A 59 -9.62 9.96 -2.20
N VAL A 60 -9.22 9.12 -3.15
CA VAL A 60 -8.52 7.86 -2.87
C VAL A 60 -7.17 8.14 -2.19
N ARG A 61 -6.38 9.07 -2.72
CA ARG A 61 -5.06 9.37 -2.15
C ARG A 61 -5.16 10.03 -0.79
N LYS A 62 -6.07 10.95 -0.60
CA LYS A 62 -6.32 11.60 0.68
C LYS A 62 -6.76 10.59 1.75
N ALA A 63 -7.64 9.67 1.41
CA ALA A 63 -8.04 8.59 2.31
C ALA A 63 -6.86 7.70 2.71
N ALA A 64 -5.98 7.35 1.78
CA ALA A 64 -4.77 6.58 2.06
C ALA A 64 -3.81 7.33 2.99
N ILE A 65 -3.59 8.64 2.77
CA ILE A 65 -2.76 9.50 3.63
C ILE A 65 -3.34 9.59 5.04
N THR A 66 -4.66 9.80 5.17
CA THR A 66 -5.35 9.87 6.46
C THR A 66 -5.24 8.54 7.20
N SER A 67 -5.51 7.43 6.53
CA SER A 67 -5.38 6.09 7.12
C SER A 67 -3.95 5.80 7.60
N HIS A 68 -2.94 6.17 6.82
CA HIS A 68 -1.54 6.02 7.21
C HIS A 68 -1.21 6.85 8.46
N ARG A 69 -1.65 8.11 8.49
CA ARG A 69 -1.46 8.99 9.66
C ARG A 69 -2.15 8.44 10.91
N ASP A 70 -3.38 7.95 10.77
CA ASP A 70 -4.16 7.41 11.88
C ASP A 70 -3.52 6.12 12.43
N LYS A 71 -3.01 5.26 11.54
CA LYS A 71 -2.22 4.08 11.93
C LYS A 71 -0.96 4.46 12.71
N LEU A 72 -0.23 5.48 12.28
CA LEU A 72 0.95 5.97 13.01
C LEU A 72 0.56 6.59 14.36
N ALA A 73 -0.55 7.32 14.43
CA ALA A 73 -1.05 7.92 15.67
C ALA A 73 -1.51 6.87 16.69
N SER A 74 -1.97 5.70 16.24
CA SER A 74 -2.39 4.59 17.09
C SER A 74 -1.22 3.83 17.72
N ILE A 75 0.01 4.00 17.20
CA ILE A 75 1.20 3.36 17.76
C ILE A 75 1.60 4.07 19.05
N PRO A 76 1.73 3.35 20.18
CA PRO A 76 2.17 3.95 21.44
C PRO A 76 3.50 4.66 21.29
N LYS A 77 3.57 5.93 21.68
CA LYS A 77 4.82 6.69 21.64
C LYS A 77 5.78 6.14 22.70
N PRO A 78 7.03 5.85 22.35
CA PRO A 78 8.03 5.42 23.32
C PRO A 78 8.32 6.53 24.32
N LYS A 79 8.57 6.16 25.59
CA LYS A 79 8.87 7.12 26.66
C LYS A 79 10.24 7.80 26.50
N SER A 80 11.16 7.17 25.76
CA SER A 80 12.50 7.68 25.50
C SER A 80 13.07 7.09 24.21
N LEU A 81 14.15 7.68 23.71
CA LEU A 81 14.91 7.14 22.56
C LEU A 81 15.47 5.74 22.87
N THR A 82 15.95 5.51 24.09
CA THR A 82 16.45 4.21 24.52
C THR A 82 15.34 3.15 24.48
N ALA A 83 14.16 3.47 25.01
CA ALA A 83 13.01 2.56 24.96
C ALA A 83 12.56 2.28 23.51
N ALA A 84 12.64 3.27 22.62
CA ALA A 84 12.37 3.08 21.21
C ALA A 84 13.40 2.14 20.57
N ALA A 85 14.68 2.32 20.84
CA ALA A 85 15.75 1.48 20.31
C ALA A 85 15.62 0.03 20.78
N GLU A 86 15.30 -0.20 22.05
CA GLU A 86 15.03 -1.53 22.61
C GLU A 86 13.84 -2.21 21.95
N THR A 87 12.76 -1.46 21.72
CA THR A 87 11.57 -1.97 21.03
C THR A 87 11.90 -2.35 19.59
N ILE A 88 12.65 -1.52 18.87
CA ILE A 88 13.10 -1.79 17.50
C ILE A 88 13.98 -3.05 17.46
N ALA A 89 14.95 -3.16 18.37
CA ALA A 89 15.83 -4.33 18.45
C ALA A 89 15.04 -5.62 18.70
N ARG A 90 14.09 -5.59 19.62
CA ARG A 90 13.21 -6.74 19.90
C ARG A 90 12.36 -7.10 18.67
N GLN A 91 11.77 -6.13 18.00
CA GLN A 91 10.97 -6.37 16.81
C GLN A 91 11.83 -6.90 15.64
N GLN A 92 13.05 -6.42 15.48
CA GLN A 92 13.97 -6.95 14.47
C GLN A 92 14.33 -8.41 14.73
N GLU A 93 14.56 -8.78 15.98
CA GLU A 93 14.83 -10.17 16.38
C GLU A 93 13.61 -11.06 16.11
N GLU A 94 12.41 -10.61 16.48
CA GLU A 94 11.16 -11.32 16.19
C GLU A 94 10.94 -11.51 14.68
N ILE A 95 11.16 -10.47 13.88
CA ILE A 95 11.08 -10.56 12.42
C ILE A 95 12.09 -11.58 11.88
N ARG A 96 13.31 -11.59 12.39
CA ARG A 96 14.34 -12.56 12.00
C ARG A 96 13.90 -14.00 12.31
N GLN A 97 13.36 -14.22 13.48
CA GLN A 97 12.85 -15.54 13.90
C GLN A 97 11.68 -15.98 13.01
N LEU A 98 10.70 -15.10 12.79
CA LEU A 98 9.55 -15.38 11.92
C LEU A 98 9.96 -15.68 10.48
N LYS A 99 10.95 -14.96 9.95
CA LYS A 99 11.49 -15.23 8.60
C LYS A 99 12.14 -16.62 8.53
N ASN A 100 12.89 -17.01 9.55
CA ASN A 100 13.50 -18.35 9.63
C ASN A 100 12.43 -19.44 9.71
N GLU A 101 11.38 -19.24 10.50
CA GLU A 101 10.25 -20.17 10.58
C GLU A 101 9.52 -20.31 9.25
N VAL A 102 9.22 -19.18 8.57
CA VAL A 102 8.59 -19.20 7.25
C VAL A 102 9.47 -19.93 6.23
N GLN A 103 10.77 -19.72 6.26
CA GLN A 103 11.70 -20.42 5.38
C GLN A 103 11.70 -21.93 5.66
N ALA A 104 11.76 -22.33 6.91
CA ALA A 104 11.72 -23.73 7.29
C ALA A 104 10.39 -24.40 6.87
N MET A 105 9.26 -23.70 7.05
CA MET A 105 7.95 -24.17 6.60
C MET A 105 7.88 -24.29 5.07
N ALA A 106 8.45 -23.33 4.35
CA ALA A 106 8.51 -23.36 2.89
C ALA A 106 9.35 -24.53 2.37
N GLU A 107 10.48 -24.81 3.02
CA GLU A 107 11.34 -25.98 2.67
C GLU A 107 10.61 -27.29 2.96
N MET A 108 9.90 -27.38 4.09
CA MET A 108 9.07 -28.53 4.43
C MET A 108 7.97 -28.75 3.39
N ALA A 109 7.26 -27.67 3.00
CA ALA A 109 6.24 -27.72 1.98
C ALA A 109 6.79 -28.21 0.63
N ARG A 110 7.95 -27.68 0.21
CA ARG A 110 8.63 -28.14 -1.02
C ARG A 110 8.98 -29.62 -0.98
N ARG A 111 9.46 -30.10 0.16
CA ARG A 111 9.78 -31.51 0.36
C ARG A 111 8.53 -32.38 0.27
N PHE A 112 7.43 -31.96 0.89
CA PHE A 112 6.16 -32.68 0.81
C PHE A 112 5.61 -32.71 -0.62
N ILE A 113 5.64 -31.59 -1.33
CA ILE A 113 5.23 -31.51 -2.72
C ILE A 113 6.09 -32.40 -3.61
N HIS A 114 7.41 -32.36 -3.44
CA HIS A 114 8.32 -33.21 -4.19
C HIS A 114 8.04 -34.69 -3.99
N ASN A 115 7.90 -35.11 -2.74
CA ASN A 115 7.59 -36.51 -2.42
C ASN A 115 6.22 -36.92 -2.94
N ALA A 116 5.23 -36.05 -2.83
CA ALA A 116 3.88 -36.30 -3.35
C ALA A 116 3.88 -36.50 -4.87
N VAL A 117 4.63 -35.68 -5.62
CA VAL A 117 4.78 -35.83 -7.07
C VAL A 117 5.45 -37.14 -7.45
N ILE A 118 6.52 -37.54 -6.74
CA ILE A 118 7.18 -38.84 -6.95
C ILE A 118 6.21 -40.00 -6.76
N HIS A 119 5.29 -39.91 -5.80
CA HIS A 119 4.25 -40.91 -5.54
C HIS A 119 3.00 -40.76 -6.40
N GLY A 120 3.04 -39.95 -7.44
CA GLY A 120 1.99 -39.83 -8.45
C GLY A 120 0.80 -38.95 -8.08
N LEU A 121 0.90 -38.14 -7.03
CA LEU A 121 -0.17 -37.19 -6.68
C LEU A 121 -0.16 -36.00 -7.65
N LYS A 122 -1.37 -35.62 -8.10
CA LYS A 122 -1.56 -34.48 -9.00
C LYS A 122 -1.73 -33.18 -8.19
N ARG A 123 -1.48 -32.04 -8.85
CA ARG A 123 -1.60 -30.70 -8.26
C ARG A 123 -3.01 -30.44 -7.67
N GLU A 124 -4.05 -30.90 -8.35
CA GLU A 124 -5.43 -30.74 -7.91
C GLU A 124 -5.70 -31.49 -6.59
N GLN A 125 -5.06 -32.63 -6.40
CA GLN A 125 -5.16 -33.42 -5.16
C GLN A 125 -4.41 -32.74 -4.00
N LEU A 126 -3.27 -32.08 -4.30
CA LEU A 126 -2.50 -31.33 -3.29
C LEU A 126 -3.21 -30.05 -2.85
N ASN A 127 -3.98 -29.44 -3.75
CA ASN A 127 -4.73 -28.20 -3.45
C ASN A 127 -6.15 -28.48 -2.94
N ALA A 128 -6.53 -29.74 -2.76
CA ALA A 128 -7.85 -30.07 -2.22
C ALA A 128 -8.03 -29.48 -0.81
N PRO A 129 -9.19 -28.89 -0.51
CA PRO A 129 -9.44 -28.30 0.81
C PRO A 129 -9.39 -29.38 1.89
N LEU A 130 -8.90 -29.01 3.06
CA LEU A 130 -8.91 -29.90 4.22
C LEU A 130 -10.36 -30.23 4.64
N PRO A 131 -10.64 -31.47 5.09
CA PRO A 131 -11.95 -31.81 5.61
C PRO A 131 -12.27 -30.93 6.83
N LYS A 132 -13.54 -30.55 6.97
CA LYS A 132 -14.00 -29.82 8.16
C LYS A 132 -13.84 -30.72 9.37
N VAL A 133 -13.05 -30.26 10.35
CA VAL A 133 -12.93 -30.92 11.65
C VAL A 133 -14.10 -30.46 12.50
N ASP A 134 -15.08 -31.34 12.72
CA ASP A 134 -16.12 -31.12 13.72
C ASP A 134 -15.48 -31.17 15.11
N ARG A 135 -15.23 -30.01 15.68
CA ARG A 135 -14.87 -29.88 17.11
C ARG A 135 -16.17 -30.06 17.91
N LYS A 136 -16.37 -31.26 18.45
CA LYS A 136 -17.33 -31.50 19.53
C LYS A 136 -16.86 -30.84 20.80
#